data_c66aa18a3d5fbdf5920437d879fcc053
#
_entry.id   c66aa18a3d5fbdf5920437d879fcc053
#
_cell.length_a   1.000
_cell.length_b   1.000
_cell.length_c   1.000
_cell.angle_alpha   90.00
_cell.angle_beta   90.00
_cell.angle_gamma   90.00
#
_symmetry.space_group_name_H-M   'P 1'
#
loop_
_entity.id
_entity.type
_entity.pdbx_description
1 polymer ?
#
loop_
_entity_poly.entity_id
_entity_poly.type
_entity_poly.pdbx_seq_one_letter_code
_entity_poly.pdbx_strand_id
1 'polypeptide(L)'
;MTNFTGANVITASDVTKYQPDVFDFGIASGSTEATNYFAQTTNDILRQLRIEWFPTYKTNVYTDITVLNTVEMENTKVNLDQFERAGVYLFLGRFLLPALTKFRPEADKDRFERMSEYYMAEYNKEFRAILEDGVEYDSTADGSIVSNEREPLHGYRRLNR
;
A
#
# COMPACT_ATOMS: atom_id res chain seq x y z
N MET A 1 -0.51 -8.39 15.06
CA MET A 1 -0.41 -9.61 14.21
C MET A 1 0.03 -9.15 12.84
N THR A 2 1.12 -9.67 12.34
CA THR A 2 1.61 -9.33 10.99
C THR A 2 0.71 -9.97 9.93
N ASN A 3 0.27 -9.19 8.94
CA ASN A 3 -0.64 -9.65 7.89
C ASN A 3 0.14 -10.09 6.64
N PHE A 4 0.62 -11.33 6.65
CA PHE A 4 1.33 -11.94 5.51
C PHE A 4 0.43 -12.77 4.58
N THR A 5 -0.85 -12.94 4.89
CA THR A 5 -1.69 -14.01 4.30
C THR A 5 -2.54 -13.58 3.10
N GLY A 6 -2.20 -12.52 2.40
CA GLY A 6 -2.94 -12.10 1.20
C GLY A 6 -4.35 -11.55 1.47
N ALA A 7 -4.66 -11.17 2.70
CA ALA A 7 -5.82 -10.34 3.02
C ALA A 7 -5.63 -8.95 2.40
N ASN A 8 -6.73 -8.20 2.28
CA ASN A 8 -6.64 -6.81 1.83
C ASN A 8 -5.83 -5.98 2.83
N VAL A 9 -5.07 -5.01 2.32
CA VAL A 9 -4.27 -4.07 3.12
C VAL A 9 -5.13 -3.22 4.05
N ILE A 10 -6.39 -3.01 3.68
CA ILE A 10 -7.38 -2.23 4.43
C ILE A 10 -8.74 -2.91 4.44
N THR A 11 -9.54 -2.53 5.43
CA THR A 11 -10.95 -2.89 5.58
C THR A 11 -11.82 -1.63 5.63
N ALA A 12 -13.14 -1.80 5.56
CA ALA A 12 -14.08 -0.69 5.74
C ALA A 12 -13.91 0.00 7.10
N SER A 13 -13.58 -0.77 8.16
CA SER A 13 -13.32 -0.22 9.50
C SER A 13 -12.11 0.72 9.51
N ASP A 14 -11.08 0.43 8.74
CA ASP A 14 -9.88 1.27 8.67
C ASP A 14 -10.19 2.58 7.94
N VAL A 15 -10.99 2.53 6.88
CA VAL A 15 -11.43 3.72 6.15
C VAL A 15 -12.27 4.64 7.04
N THR A 16 -13.20 4.10 7.82
CA THR A 16 -14.08 4.89 8.71
C THR A 16 -13.35 5.57 9.85
N LYS A 17 -12.16 5.12 10.25
CA LYS A 17 -11.29 5.84 11.20
C LYS A 17 -10.86 7.22 10.67
N TYR A 18 -10.68 7.35 9.34
CA TYR A 18 -10.24 8.59 8.69
C TYR A 18 -11.40 9.42 8.14
N GLN A 19 -12.44 8.76 7.64
CA GLN A 19 -13.64 9.39 7.07
C GLN A 19 -14.88 8.61 7.52
N PRO A 20 -15.45 8.95 8.72
CA PRO A 20 -16.55 8.18 9.32
C PRO A 20 -17.77 8.02 8.41
N ASP A 21 -18.15 9.10 7.70
CA ASP A 21 -19.41 9.18 6.95
C ASP A 21 -19.23 8.85 5.45
N VAL A 22 -18.05 8.38 5.04
CA VAL A 22 -17.72 8.25 3.61
C VAL A 22 -18.60 7.23 2.88
N PHE A 23 -19.04 6.20 3.56
CA PHE A 23 -19.90 5.16 2.99
C PHE A 23 -21.39 5.55 2.95
N ASP A 24 -21.77 6.69 3.52
CA ASP A 24 -23.14 7.21 3.47
C ASP A 24 -23.46 7.94 2.16
N PHE A 25 -22.43 8.22 1.35
CA PHE A 25 -22.56 8.99 0.12
C PHE A 25 -22.88 8.18 -1.15
N GLY A 26 -23.19 6.89 -1.05
CA GLY A 26 -23.70 6.10 -2.16
C GLY A 26 -23.01 4.78 -2.46
N ILE A 27 -21.84 4.50 -1.84
CA ILE A 27 -21.18 3.19 -1.92
C ILE A 27 -21.16 2.61 -0.51
N ALA A 28 -21.98 1.59 -0.28
CA ALA A 28 -22.02 0.93 1.03
C ALA A 28 -20.72 0.15 1.31
N SER A 29 -20.27 0.17 2.57
CA SER A 29 -19.04 -0.49 3.01
C SER A 29 -18.96 -1.99 2.72
N GLY A 30 -20.11 -2.69 2.73
CA GLY A 30 -20.21 -4.11 2.42
C GLY A 30 -20.60 -4.42 0.97
N SER A 31 -20.62 -3.44 0.08
CA SER A 31 -20.96 -3.66 -1.33
C SER A 31 -19.86 -4.43 -2.05
N THR A 32 -20.22 -5.13 -3.13
CA THR A 32 -19.25 -5.77 -4.03
C THR A 32 -18.27 -4.76 -4.61
N GLU A 33 -18.73 -3.55 -4.88
CA GLU A 33 -17.89 -2.46 -5.42
C GLU A 33 -16.81 -2.04 -4.41
N ALA A 34 -17.17 -1.80 -3.15
CA ALA A 34 -16.21 -1.48 -2.09
C ALA A 34 -15.20 -2.62 -1.89
N THR A 35 -15.66 -3.87 -1.87
CA THR A 35 -14.80 -5.05 -1.75
C THR A 35 -13.79 -5.15 -2.89
N ASN A 36 -14.23 -4.89 -4.12
CA ASN A 36 -13.34 -4.87 -5.28
C ASN A 36 -12.30 -3.74 -5.18
N TYR A 37 -12.67 -2.57 -4.69
CA TYR A 37 -11.74 -1.46 -4.49
C TYR A 37 -10.69 -1.75 -3.41
N PHE A 38 -11.05 -2.48 -2.33
CA PHE A 38 -10.07 -2.93 -1.33
C PHE A 38 -9.04 -3.88 -1.95
N ALA A 39 -9.49 -4.83 -2.76
CA ALA A 39 -8.60 -5.74 -3.46
C ALA A 39 -7.70 -5.01 -4.48
N GLN A 40 -8.26 -4.06 -5.23
CA GLN A 40 -7.48 -3.24 -6.17
C GLN A 40 -6.45 -2.38 -5.45
N THR A 41 -6.79 -1.78 -4.30
CA THR A 41 -5.86 -1.02 -3.47
C THR A 41 -4.66 -1.86 -3.07
N THR A 42 -4.90 -3.09 -2.61
CA THR A 42 -3.86 -4.04 -2.24
C THR A 42 -2.96 -4.38 -3.43
N ASN A 43 -3.56 -4.68 -4.57
CA ASN A 43 -2.83 -5.02 -5.78
C ASN A 43 -1.98 -3.85 -6.30
N ASP A 44 -2.48 -2.62 -6.23
CA ASP A 44 -1.75 -1.44 -6.65
C ASP A 44 -0.53 -1.17 -5.76
N ILE A 45 -0.67 -1.31 -4.44
CA ILE A 45 0.45 -1.19 -3.49
C ILE A 45 1.51 -2.27 -3.77
N LEU A 46 1.11 -3.53 -3.90
CA LEU A 46 2.04 -4.63 -4.19
C LEU A 46 2.73 -4.45 -5.55
N ARG A 47 2.01 -3.95 -6.55
CA ARG A 47 2.58 -3.64 -7.86
C ARG A 47 3.61 -2.52 -7.76
N GLN A 48 3.32 -1.46 -7.01
CA GLN A 48 4.25 -0.35 -6.83
C GLN A 48 5.50 -0.78 -6.08
N LEU A 49 5.38 -1.60 -5.03
CA LEU A 49 6.52 -2.21 -4.33
C LEU A 49 7.39 -3.05 -5.26
N ARG A 50 6.79 -3.83 -6.14
CA ARG A 50 7.52 -4.65 -7.11
C ARG A 50 8.32 -3.81 -8.09
N ILE A 51 7.84 -2.61 -8.43
CA ILE A 51 8.49 -1.72 -9.39
C ILE A 51 9.55 -0.84 -8.72
N GLU A 52 9.23 -0.26 -7.55
CA GLU A 52 10.06 0.78 -6.94
C GLU A 52 11.05 0.24 -5.91
N TRP A 53 10.64 -0.72 -5.09
CA TRP A 53 11.44 -1.20 -3.96
C TRP A 53 12.18 -2.51 -4.26
N PHE A 54 11.49 -3.50 -4.79
CA PHE A 54 12.03 -4.86 -4.93
C PHE A 54 13.29 -4.96 -5.80
N PRO A 55 13.47 -4.17 -6.87
CA PRO A 55 14.71 -4.18 -7.64
C PRO A 55 15.94 -3.79 -6.80
N THR A 56 15.79 -2.81 -5.91
CA THR A 56 16.86 -2.41 -4.99
C THR A 56 17.09 -3.46 -3.91
N TYR A 57 16.01 -3.97 -3.31
CA TYR A 57 16.07 -5.05 -2.32
C TYR A 57 16.86 -6.26 -2.85
N LYS A 58 16.47 -6.80 -3.98
CA LYS A 58 17.13 -7.99 -4.53
C LYS A 58 18.63 -7.76 -4.84
N THR A 59 19.01 -6.56 -5.28
CA THR A 59 20.40 -6.20 -5.53
C THR A 59 21.22 -6.12 -4.24
N ASN A 60 20.60 -5.74 -3.13
CA ASN A 60 21.27 -5.65 -1.83
C ASN A 60 21.43 -7.02 -1.16
N VAL A 61 20.47 -7.92 -1.37
CA VAL A 61 20.38 -9.20 -0.66
C VAL A 61 21.08 -10.33 -1.42
N TYR A 62 20.94 -10.36 -2.74
CA TYR A 62 21.49 -11.46 -3.56
C TYR A 62 22.77 -11.03 -4.29
N THR A 63 23.82 -11.82 -4.14
CA THR A 63 25.11 -11.61 -4.82
C THR A 63 25.27 -12.45 -6.09
N ASP A 64 24.50 -13.55 -6.21
CA ASP A 64 24.53 -14.43 -7.38
C ASP A 64 23.65 -13.86 -8.50
N ILE A 65 24.26 -13.58 -9.66
CA ILE A 65 23.60 -13.01 -10.81
C ILE A 65 22.49 -13.90 -11.39
N THR A 66 22.60 -15.20 -11.22
CA THR A 66 21.56 -16.16 -11.67
C THR A 66 20.32 -16.05 -10.83
N VAL A 67 20.49 -15.89 -9.51
CA VAL A 67 19.39 -15.66 -8.56
C VAL A 67 18.77 -14.27 -8.79
N LEU A 68 19.59 -13.23 -8.97
CA LEU A 68 19.12 -11.86 -9.26
C LEU A 68 18.18 -11.80 -10.45
N ASN A 69 18.45 -12.59 -11.50
CA ASN A 69 17.65 -12.58 -12.72
C ASN A 69 16.36 -13.38 -12.62
N THR A 70 16.26 -14.31 -11.67
CA THR A 70 15.12 -15.24 -11.55
C THR A 70 14.24 -14.97 -10.34
N VAL A 71 14.76 -14.29 -9.30
CA VAL A 71 13.99 -14.03 -8.08
C VAL A 71 12.90 -13.00 -8.32
N GLU A 72 11.68 -13.33 -7.90
CA GLU A 72 10.51 -12.47 -7.94
C GLU A 72 10.02 -12.15 -6.53
N MET A 73 9.33 -11.01 -6.38
CA MET A 73 8.71 -10.63 -5.11
C MET A 73 7.52 -11.54 -4.81
N GLU A 74 7.57 -12.21 -3.67
CA GLU A 74 6.46 -12.99 -3.16
C GLU A 74 5.53 -12.09 -2.32
N ASN A 75 4.31 -11.89 -2.79
CA ASN A 75 3.34 -11.02 -2.14
C ASN A 75 3.02 -11.44 -0.70
N THR A 76 3.06 -12.74 -0.43
CA THR A 76 2.79 -13.34 0.89
C THR A 76 3.87 -13.07 1.92
N LYS A 77 5.03 -12.57 1.52
CA LYS A 77 6.14 -12.20 2.39
C LYS A 77 6.14 -10.72 2.79
N VAL A 78 5.29 -9.89 2.16
CA VAL A 78 5.16 -8.47 2.50
C VAL A 78 4.25 -8.32 3.71
N ASN A 79 4.70 -7.59 4.74
CA ASN A 79 3.83 -7.21 5.84
C ASN A 79 2.89 -6.07 5.41
N LEU A 80 1.63 -6.40 5.15
CA LEU A 80 0.63 -5.46 4.66
C LEU A 80 0.16 -4.45 5.73
N ASP A 81 0.28 -4.77 7.03
CA ASP A 81 -0.12 -3.86 8.11
C ASP A 81 0.67 -2.55 8.07
N GLN A 82 1.92 -2.59 7.61
CA GLN A 82 2.76 -1.41 7.41
C GLN A 82 2.14 -0.40 6.44
N PHE A 83 1.32 -0.88 5.51
CA PHE A 83 0.70 -0.08 4.44
C PHE A 83 -0.76 0.32 4.72
N GLU A 84 -1.32 0.02 5.92
CA GLU A 84 -2.73 0.32 6.25
C GLU A 84 -3.07 1.79 5.94
N ARG A 85 -2.27 2.72 6.46
CA ARG A 85 -2.50 4.15 6.29
C ARG A 85 -2.37 4.61 4.83
N ALA A 86 -1.33 4.16 4.15
CA ALA A 86 -1.15 4.44 2.72
C ALA A 86 -2.31 3.83 1.91
N GLY A 87 -2.77 2.63 2.26
CA GLY A 87 -3.91 1.97 1.64
C GLY A 87 -5.20 2.76 1.79
N VAL A 88 -5.48 3.30 2.97
CA VAL A 88 -6.67 4.17 3.17
C VAL A 88 -6.59 5.40 2.27
N TYR A 89 -5.45 6.07 2.17
CA TYR A 89 -5.29 7.24 1.31
C TYR A 89 -5.46 6.90 -0.18
N LEU A 90 -4.88 5.79 -0.63
CA LEU A 90 -5.02 5.32 -2.01
C LEU A 90 -6.48 4.96 -2.33
N PHE A 91 -7.15 4.25 -1.44
CA PHE A 91 -8.56 3.89 -1.60
C PHE A 91 -9.46 5.12 -1.71
N LEU A 92 -9.31 6.09 -0.80
CA LEU A 92 -10.08 7.33 -0.82
C LEU A 92 -9.77 8.16 -2.07
N GLY A 93 -8.49 8.38 -2.37
CA GLY A 93 -8.07 9.26 -3.45
C GLY A 93 -8.34 8.69 -4.84
N ARG A 94 -8.08 7.41 -5.06
CA ARG A 94 -8.12 6.81 -6.40
C ARG A 94 -9.45 6.15 -6.75
N PHE A 95 -10.12 5.55 -5.77
CA PHE A 95 -11.30 4.73 -6.04
C PHE A 95 -12.59 5.37 -5.56
N LEU A 96 -12.71 5.64 -4.26
CA LEU A 96 -13.99 6.00 -3.67
C LEU A 96 -14.44 7.42 -4.06
N LEU A 97 -13.62 8.45 -3.81
CA LEU A 97 -13.99 9.83 -4.09
C LEU A 97 -14.26 10.10 -5.58
N PRO A 98 -13.44 9.61 -6.53
CA PRO A 98 -13.75 9.71 -7.95
C PRO A 98 -15.04 8.98 -8.35
N ALA A 99 -15.36 7.84 -7.72
CA ALA A 99 -16.61 7.14 -7.99
C ALA A 99 -17.83 7.94 -7.53
N LEU A 100 -17.72 8.65 -6.39
CA LEU A 100 -18.78 9.49 -5.86
C LEU A 100 -19.05 10.74 -6.72
N THR A 101 -18.06 11.26 -7.46
CA THR A 101 -18.24 12.42 -8.35
C THR A 101 -19.20 12.15 -9.51
N LYS A 102 -19.36 10.90 -9.94
CA LYS A 102 -20.24 10.51 -11.06
C LYS A 102 -21.72 10.78 -10.82
N PHE A 103 -22.13 10.89 -9.58
CA PHE A 103 -23.55 10.97 -9.18
C PHE A 103 -23.92 12.29 -8.51
N ARG A 104 -23.07 13.31 -8.55
CA ARG A 104 -23.27 14.54 -7.79
C ARG A 104 -23.42 15.78 -8.69
N PRO A 105 -24.19 16.81 -8.24
CA PRO A 105 -24.19 18.13 -8.86
C PRO A 105 -22.80 18.76 -8.91
N GLU A 106 -22.54 19.64 -9.86
CA GLU A 106 -21.20 20.20 -10.12
C GLU A 106 -20.54 20.88 -8.89
N ALA A 107 -21.33 21.51 -8.02
CA ALA A 107 -20.79 22.14 -6.81
C ALA A 107 -20.17 21.15 -5.79
N ASP A 108 -20.72 19.94 -5.69
CA ASP A 108 -20.16 18.88 -4.83
C ASP A 108 -19.01 18.15 -5.51
N LYS A 109 -18.98 18.14 -6.85
CA LYS A 109 -17.94 17.53 -7.65
C LYS A 109 -16.57 18.12 -7.36
N ASP A 110 -16.47 19.44 -7.36
CA ASP A 110 -15.24 20.16 -7.01
C ASP A 110 -14.68 19.80 -5.64
N ARG A 111 -15.56 19.57 -4.66
CA ARG A 111 -15.15 19.16 -3.31
C ARG A 111 -14.53 17.77 -3.31
N PHE A 112 -15.16 16.79 -3.95
CA PHE A 112 -14.65 15.42 -4.01
C PHE A 112 -13.37 15.32 -4.85
N GLU A 113 -13.26 16.09 -5.92
CA GLU A 113 -12.04 16.15 -6.72
C GLU A 113 -10.86 16.70 -5.90
N ARG A 114 -11.02 17.81 -5.17
CA ARG A 114 -9.99 18.35 -4.29
C ARG A 114 -9.62 17.39 -3.16
N MET A 115 -10.59 16.71 -2.59
CA MET A 115 -10.31 15.68 -1.57
C MET A 115 -9.55 14.50 -2.18
N SER A 116 -9.90 14.07 -3.39
CA SER A 116 -9.18 13.01 -4.11
C SER A 116 -7.71 13.40 -4.34
N GLU A 117 -7.45 14.61 -4.84
CA GLU A 117 -6.09 15.12 -5.04
C GLU A 117 -5.30 15.18 -3.72
N TYR A 118 -5.92 15.64 -2.64
CA TYR A 118 -5.32 15.68 -1.32
C TYR A 118 -4.90 14.29 -0.85
N TYR A 119 -5.81 13.30 -0.91
CA TYR A 119 -5.49 11.94 -0.48
C TYR A 119 -4.46 11.26 -1.36
N MET A 120 -4.43 11.54 -2.66
CA MET A 120 -3.37 11.04 -3.54
C MET A 120 -2.00 11.64 -3.19
N ALA A 121 -1.95 12.92 -2.82
CA ALA A 121 -0.71 13.54 -2.35
C ALA A 121 -0.23 12.92 -1.02
N GLU A 122 -1.14 12.71 -0.07
CA GLU A 122 -0.82 12.05 1.21
C GLU A 122 -0.41 10.58 1.02
N TYR A 123 -1.04 9.85 0.08
CA TYR A 123 -0.61 8.52 -0.29
C TYR A 123 0.85 8.49 -0.75
N ASN A 124 1.20 9.35 -1.70
CA ASN A 124 2.57 9.39 -2.23
C ASN A 124 3.60 9.71 -1.15
N LYS A 125 3.26 10.60 -0.23
CA LYS A 125 4.11 10.97 0.90
C LYS A 125 4.29 9.82 1.88
N GLU A 126 3.19 9.18 2.28
CA GLU A 126 3.21 8.05 3.21
C GLU A 126 3.92 6.84 2.62
N PHE A 127 3.62 6.51 1.35
CA PHE A 127 4.27 5.40 0.66
C PHE A 127 5.79 5.60 0.58
N ARG A 128 6.26 6.80 0.25
CA ARG A 128 7.69 7.13 0.24
C ARG A 128 8.31 7.03 1.63
N ALA A 129 7.62 7.51 2.66
CA ALA A 129 8.11 7.39 4.03
C ALA A 129 8.32 5.93 4.44
N ILE A 130 7.38 5.03 4.04
CA ILE A 130 7.52 3.59 4.29
C ILE A 130 8.74 3.02 3.53
N LEU A 131 8.95 3.41 2.27
CA LEU A 131 10.12 2.96 1.51
C LEU A 131 11.45 3.44 2.12
N GLU A 132 11.49 4.65 2.67
CA GLU A 132 12.67 5.22 3.33
C GLU A 132 12.94 4.58 4.69
N ASP A 133 11.88 4.31 5.46
CA ASP A 133 11.96 3.67 6.79
C ASP A 133 12.32 2.18 6.70
N GLY A 134 11.95 1.55 5.60
CA GLY A 134 12.22 0.16 5.27
C GLY A 134 10.97 -0.69 5.18
N VAL A 135 10.86 -1.42 4.09
CA VAL A 135 9.77 -2.37 3.85
C VAL A 135 10.02 -3.65 4.65
N GLU A 136 9.02 -4.06 5.40
CA GLU A 136 9.03 -5.31 6.15
C GLU A 136 8.70 -6.48 5.22
N TYR A 137 9.72 -7.31 4.97
CA TYR A 137 9.63 -8.44 4.05
C TYR A 137 10.20 -9.70 4.71
N ASP A 138 9.34 -10.64 5.03
CA ASP A 138 9.69 -11.93 5.65
C ASP A 138 10.45 -12.82 4.65
N SER A 139 11.76 -12.60 4.57
CA SER A 139 12.62 -13.32 3.63
C SER A 139 12.77 -14.80 3.99
N THR A 140 12.68 -15.13 5.27
CA THR A 140 12.82 -16.47 5.83
C THR A 140 11.52 -17.28 5.78
N ALA A 141 10.38 -16.63 5.57
CA ALA A 141 9.04 -17.22 5.58
C ALA A 141 8.68 -17.91 6.92
N ASP A 142 9.17 -17.35 8.04
CA ASP A 142 8.90 -17.86 9.37
C ASP A 142 7.68 -17.20 10.05
N GLY A 143 7.08 -16.21 9.39
CA GLY A 143 5.89 -15.50 9.86
C GLY A 143 6.21 -14.39 10.87
N SER A 144 7.48 -14.00 11.02
CA SER A 144 7.92 -12.89 11.87
C SER A 144 8.84 -11.95 11.11
N ILE A 145 8.89 -10.69 11.53
CA ILE A 145 9.85 -9.72 11.00
C ILE A 145 10.96 -9.51 12.01
N VAL A 146 12.18 -9.82 11.61
CA VAL A 146 13.37 -9.51 12.39
C VAL A 146 14.06 -8.26 11.84
N SER A 147 14.97 -7.68 12.61
CA SER A 147 15.58 -6.38 12.29
C SER A 147 16.34 -6.30 10.96
N ASN A 148 16.79 -7.43 10.43
CA ASN A 148 17.46 -7.53 9.14
C ASN A 148 16.49 -7.78 7.96
N GLU A 149 15.20 -7.89 8.22
CA GLU A 149 14.13 -8.06 7.23
C GLU A 149 13.35 -6.76 6.97
N ARG A 150 13.88 -5.64 7.48
CA ARG A 150 13.41 -4.30 7.18
C ARG A 150 14.45 -3.60 6.31
N GLU A 151 14.21 -3.58 5.00
CA GLU A 151 15.15 -3.02 4.02
C GLU A 151 14.62 -1.71 3.44
N PRO A 152 15.30 -0.58 3.72
CA PRO A 152 14.96 0.71 3.12
C PRO A 152 15.30 0.75 1.64
N LEU A 153 14.62 1.61 0.87
CA LEU A 153 14.86 1.81 -0.55
C LEU A 153 16.32 2.21 -0.83
N HIS A 154 16.88 3.06 0.00
CA HIS A 154 18.28 3.43 -0.03
C HIS A 154 19.01 2.64 1.07
N GLY A 155 19.50 1.44 0.73
CA GLY A 155 20.19 0.59 1.68
C GLY A 155 21.24 1.36 2.47
N TYR A 156 21.24 1.19 3.78
CA TYR A 156 22.32 1.72 4.61
C TYR A 156 23.63 1.12 4.10
N ARG A 157 24.51 1.94 3.52
CA ARG A 157 25.90 1.53 3.34
C ARG A 157 26.42 1.20 4.73
N ARG A 158 26.45 -0.08 5.09
CA ARG A 158 27.20 -0.54 6.25
C ARG A 158 28.65 -0.16 5.97
N LEU A 159 29.09 0.94 6.56
CA LEU A 159 30.50 1.24 6.66
C LEU A 159 31.07 0.13 7.55
N ASN A 160 31.57 -0.91 6.93
CA ASN A 160 32.41 -1.87 7.61
C ASN A 160 33.65 -1.11 8.06
N ARG A 161 33.68 -0.76 9.36
CA ARG A 161 34.89 -0.38 10.07
C ARG A 161 35.57 -1.61 10.61
#